data_b6c2791139269d7ee89490ef094ed674
#
_entry.id   b6c2791139269d7ee89490ef094ed674
#
_cell.length_a   1.000
_cell.length_b   1.000
_cell.length_c   1.000
_cell.angle_alpha   90.00
_cell.angle_beta   90.00
_cell.angle_gamma   90.00
#
_symmetry.space_group_name_H-M   'P 1'
#
loop_
_entity.id
_entity.type
_entity.pdbx_description
1 polymer ?
#
loop_
_entity_poly.entity_id
_entity_poly.type
_entity_poly.pdbx_seq_one_letter_code
_entity_poly.pdbx_strand_id
1 'polypeptide(L)'
;MNEDFFTSDVTSLFFNSSCGIFPTIAASYPIANYPLSGLTVYFDVSKGGFTFRNSLYNGVGYNGWSKHDNPFLVRPKKDGIFNMSQLEFSYSGGNYFAGAAVHTRHYGVDPDGNQCEPDQSTKKASCAWWVYGEQKVWQAADKEIACMAQYSENTNHDNGCYRYAELGVAYTDSCNQCGLSGQYARFYQGAEYSLELTWRRSLKKWLSVQPSLQYINNRNGDFVVLCTRLTCEF
;
A
#
# COMPACT_ATOMS: atom_id res chain seq x y z
N MET A 1 7.04 -5.63 -5.08
CA MET A 1 6.12 -5.78 -3.94
C MET A 1 4.74 -5.20 -4.25
N ASN A 2 4.62 -3.93 -4.63
CA ASN A 2 3.30 -3.31 -4.88
C ASN A 2 2.53 -3.91 -6.07
N GLU A 3 3.22 -4.45 -7.08
CA GLU A 3 2.59 -5.08 -8.24
C GLU A 3 2.15 -6.52 -7.96
N ASP A 4 2.71 -7.16 -6.95
CA ASP A 4 2.40 -8.56 -6.60
C ASP A 4 1.34 -8.66 -5.50
N PHE A 5 1.34 -7.68 -4.58
CA PHE A 5 0.43 -7.60 -3.45
C PHE A 5 -0.40 -6.31 -3.54
N PHE A 6 -1.57 -6.27 -2.92
CA PHE A 6 -2.43 -5.08 -2.79
C PHE A 6 -2.97 -4.52 -4.11
N THR A 7 -2.98 -5.30 -5.18
CA THR A 7 -3.50 -4.85 -6.48
C THR A 7 -5.02 -4.77 -6.46
N SER A 8 -5.57 -3.64 -6.91
CA SER A 8 -6.99 -3.39 -7.01
C SER A 8 -7.27 -2.33 -8.08
N ASP A 9 -8.36 -2.52 -8.82
CA ASP A 9 -8.79 -1.58 -9.85
C ASP A 9 -9.26 -0.25 -9.24
N VAL A 10 -9.97 -0.30 -8.12
CA VAL A 10 -10.49 0.90 -7.44
C VAL A 10 -9.37 1.70 -6.79
N THR A 11 -8.47 1.03 -6.06
CA THR A 11 -7.38 1.76 -5.36
C THR A 11 -6.37 2.38 -6.33
N SER A 12 -6.16 1.79 -7.50
CA SER A 12 -5.26 2.31 -8.53
C SER A 12 -5.70 3.65 -9.13
N LEU A 13 -6.97 4.00 -8.95
CA LEU A 13 -7.51 5.28 -9.39
C LEU A 13 -6.99 6.45 -8.55
N PHE A 14 -6.74 6.25 -7.25
CA PHE A 14 -6.36 7.33 -6.33
C PHE A 14 -4.88 7.71 -6.44
N PHE A 15 -4.57 8.97 -6.09
CA PHE A 15 -3.19 9.49 -6.05
C PHE A 15 -2.51 9.21 -4.73
N ASN A 16 -3.30 9.08 -3.66
CA ASN A 16 -2.73 8.80 -2.35
C ASN A 16 -2.09 7.42 -2.36
N SER A 17 -0.80 7.37 -2.12
CA SER A 17 -0.01 6.12 -2.14
C SER A 17 -0.46 5.09 -1.09
N SER A 18 -1.15 5.53 -0.04
CA SER A 18 -1.74 4.66 0.97
C SER A 18 -2.85 3.77 0.41
N CYS A 19 -3.47 4.17 -0.72
CA CYS A 19 -4.45 3.34 -1.41
C CYS A 19 -3.81 2.09 -2.04
N GLY A 20 -2.53 2.17 -2.42
CA GLY A 20 -1.81 1.08 -3.10
C GLY A 20 -1.04 0.15 -2.17
N ILE A 21 -0.39 0.66 -1.13
CA ILE A 21 0.32 -0.13 -0.12
C ILE A 21 -0.05 0.35 1.27
N PHE A 22 -0.43 -0.57 2.14
CA PHE A 22 -0.83 -0.23 3.50
C PHE A 22 0.29 0.50 4.26
N PRO A 23 0.02 1.69 4.81
CA PRO A 23 0.99 2.44 5.60
C PRO A 23 1.51 1.66 6.81
N THR A 24 0.71 0.76 7.36
CA THR A 24 1.10 -0.16 8.45
C THR A 24 2.25 -1.09 8.08
N ILE A 25 2.55 -1.20 6.78
CA ILE A 25 3.69 -1.94 6.24
C ILE A 25 4.75 -0.98 5.73
N ALA A 26 4.39 -0.08 4.81
CA ALA A 26 5.34 0.80 4.13
C ALA A 26 6.03 1.79 5.08
N ALA A 27 5.30 2.31 6.08
CA ALA A 27 5.85 3.26 7.06
C ALA A 27 6.39 2.59 8.34
N SER A 28 6.28 1.27 8.44
CA SER A 28 6.61 0.57 9.69
C SER A 28 7.79 -0.39 9.59
N TYR A 29 8.24 -0.69 8.37
CA TYR A 29 9.36 -1.59 8.13
C TYR A 29 10.36 -0.99 7.13
N PRO A 30 11.68 -1.18 7.35
CA PRO A 30 12.73 -0.70 6.44
C PRO A 30 12.91 -1.66 5.25
N ILE A 31 11.82 -2.09 4.65
CA ILE A 31 11.79 -3.11 3.61
C ILE A 31 12.09 -2.53 2.22
N ALA A 32 12.28 -3.43 1.26
CA ALA A 32 12.45 -3.09 -0.16
C ALA A 32 11.17 -2.45 -0.74
N ASN A 33 11.03 -1.15 -0.52
CA ASN A 33 10.01 -0.29 -1.10
C ASN A 33 10.71 0.88 -1.79
N TYR A 34 10.24 1.26 -2.99
CA TYR A 34 10.92 2.29 -3.78
C TYR A 34 11.32 3.52 -2.93
N PRO A 35 12.57 4.01 -3.01
CA PRO A 35 13.66 3.62 -3.92
C PRO A 35 14.55 2.47 -3.43
N LEU A 36 14.24 1.84 -2.30
CA LEU A 36 15.02 0.76 -1.72
C LEU A 36 14.80 -0.55 -2.47
N SER A 37 15.85 -1.36 -2.60
CA SER A 37 15.81 -2.68 -3.24
C SER A 37 16.35 -3.76 -2.30
N GLY A 38 15.97 -5.01 -2.54
CA GLY A 38 16.47 -6.14 -1.77
C GLY A 38 16.16 -7.48 -2.45
N LEU A 39 16.94 -8.49 -2.12
CA LEU A 39 16.69 -9.85 -2.60
C LEU A 39 15.39 -10.38 -2.02
N THR A 40 14.62 -11.01 -2.88
CA THR A 40 13.30 -11.57 -2.56
C THR A 40 13.14 -12.94 -3.21
N VAL A 41 12.50 -13.86 -2.49
CA VAL A 41 11.96 -15.09 -3.05
C VAL A 41 10.44 -14.95 -3.03
N TYR A 42 9.82 -15.06 -4.19
CA TYR A 42 8.37 -14.93 -4.37
C TYR A 42 7.81 -16.19 -5.03
N PHE A 43 6.62 -16.62 -4.61
CA PHE A 43 5.81 -17.57 -5.34
C PHE A 43 4.33 -17.27 -5.15
N ASP A 44 3.53 -17.69 -6.12
CA ASP A 44 2.08 -17.71 -6.02
C ASP A 44 1.50 -19.01 -6.57
N VAL A 45 0.29 -19.32 -6.11
CA VAL A 45 -0.49 -20.48 -6.55
C VAL A 45 -1.94 -20.07 -6.69
N SER A 46 -2.51 -20.27 -7.89
CA SER A 46 -3.89 -19.88 -8.20
C SER A 46 -4.73 -21.11 -8.57
N LYS A 47 -5.97 -21.16 -8.05
CA LYS A 47 -6.97 -22.16 -8.41
C LYS A 47 -8.38 -21.65 -8.12
N GLY A 48 -9.27 -21.71 -9.14
CA GLY A 48 -10.71 -21.46 -8.98
C GLY A 48 -11.06 -20.07 -8.40
N GLY A 49 -10.37 -19.02 -8.83
CA GLY A 49 -10.55 -17.65 -8.33
C GLY A 49 -9.76 -17.33 -7.06
N PHE A 50 -9.19 -18.33 -6.39
CA PHE A 50 -8.29 -18.13 -5.26
C PHE A 50 -6.84 -18.03 -5.72
N THR A 51 -6.10 -17.09 -5.14
CA THR A 51 -4.64 -16.96 -5.32
C THR A 51 -4.00 -16.81 -3.96
N PHE A 52 -3.07 -17.69 -3.64
CA PHE A 52 -2.18 -17.55 -2.48
C PHE A 52 -0.84 -17.01 -2.94
N ARG A 53 -0.37 -15.93 -2.33
CA ARG A 53 0.94 -15.32 -2.59
C ARG A 53 1.78 -15.35 -1.33
N ASN A 54 3.06 -15.64 -1.50
CA ASN A 54 4.03 -15.52 -0.42
C ASN A 54 5.34 -14.94 -0.93
N SER A 55 5.95 -14.08 -0.16
CA SER A 55 7.31 -13.60 -0.41
C SER A 55 8.13 -13.48 0.85
N LEU A 56 9.41 -13.78 0.68
CA LEU A 56 10.44 -13.72 1.71
C LEU A 56 11.51 -12.72 1.25
N TYR A 57 11.72 -11.68 2.03
CA TYR A 57 12.67 -10.61 1.77
C TYR A 57 13.82 -10.63 2.76
N ASN A 58 14.99 -10.14 2.35
CA ASN A 58 15.92 -9.61 3.33
C ASN A 58 15.20 -8.50 4.13
N GLY A 59 15.40 -8.48 5.46
CA GLY A 59 14.60 -7.62 6.35
C GLY A 59 14.82 -6.11 6.17
N VAL A 60 15.84 -5.70 5.41
CA VAL A 60 16.16 -4.29 5.11
C VAL A 60 16.37 -4.14 3.61
N GLY A 61 15.80 -3.07 3.04
CA GLY A 61 16.07 -2.65 1.67
C GLY A 61 17.29 -1.71 1.61
N TYR A 62 18.00 -1.73 0.50
CA TYR A 62 19.20 -0.93 0.25
C TYR A 62 19.13 -0.20 -1.08
N ASN A 63 19.75 0.98 -1.17
CA ASN A 63 19.79 1.76 -2.41
C ASN A 63 21.21 2.08 -2.90
N GLY A 64 22.22 1.65 -2.16
CA GLY A 64 23.64 1.87 -2.51
C GLY A 64 24.22 0.76 -3.37
N TRP A 65 25.51 0.94 -3.73
CA TRP A 65 26.31 0.00 -4.50
C TRP A 65 27.67 -0.29 -3.84
N SER A 66 27.74 -0.08 -2.52
CA SER A 66 28.94 -0.36 -1.76
C SER A 66 28.95 -1.79 -1.18
N LYS A 67 30.07 -2.22 -0.63
CA LYS A 67 30.18 -3.49 0.07
C LYS A 67 29.21 -3.59 1.28
N HIS A 68 28.87 -2.46 1.87
CA HIS A 68 28.04 -2.40 3.09
C HIS A 68 26.60 -1.92 2.84
N ASP A 69 26.32 -1.44 1.65
CA ASP A 69 25.03 -0.94 1.22
C ASP A 69 24.83 -1.31 -0.26
N ASN A 70 24.14 -2.40 -0.51
CA ASN A 70 23.73 -2.83 -1.86
C ASN A 70 22.54 -3.81 -1.77
N PRO A 71 21.73 -3.92 -2.84
CA PRO A 71 20.50 -4.73 -2.87
C PRO A 71 20.72 -6.24 -2.72
N PHE A 72 21.94 -6.72 -2.93
CA PHE A 72 22.28 -8.15 -2.86
C PHE A 72 22.72 -8.63 -1.47
N LEU A 73 22.75 -7.72 -0.49
CA LEU A 73 23.09 -8.09 0.88
C LEU A 73 22.02 -8.98 1.50
N VAL A 74 22.47 -10.10 2.07
CA VAL A 74 21.62 -11.02 2.84
C VAL A 74 22.24 -11.19 4.22
N ARG A 75 21.69 -10.53 5.22
CA ARG A 75 22.24 -10.48 6.58
C ARG A 75 21.17 -10.77 7.64
N PRO A 76 20.55 -11.96 7.67
CA PRO A 76 19.40 -12.26 8.54
C PRO A 76 19.69 -12.08 10.02
N LYS A 77 20.96 -12.23 10.46
CA LYS A 77 21.36 -11.96 11.85
C LYS A 77 21.38 -10.48 12.22
N LYS A 78 21.62 -9.58 11.26
CA LYS A 78 21.64 -8.11 11.46
C LYS A 78 20.29 -7.50 11.05
N ASP A 79 19.88 -7.73 9.82
CA ASP A 79 18.75 -7.08 9.17
C ASP A 79 17.40 -7.76 9.48
N GLY A 80 17.46 -9.03 9.95
CA GLY A 80 16.28 -9.85 10.08
C GLY A 80 15.79 -10.40 8.75
N ILE A 81 14.57 -10.93 8.77
CA ILE A 81 13.85 -11.46 7.60
C ILE A 81 12.45 -10.89 7.65
N PHE A 82 11.92 -10.50 6.50
CA PHE A 82 10.55 -10.06 6.35
C PHE A 82 9.79 -11.03 5.45
N ASN A 83 8.67 -11.53 5.93
CA ASN A 83 7.77 -12.42 5.19
C ASN A 83 6.41 -11.77 5.02
N MET A 84 5.83 -11.90 3.83
CA MET A 84 4.46 -11.51 3.53
C MET A 84 3.70 -12.69 2.93
N SER A 85 2.46 -12.89 3.38
CA SER A 85 1.53 -13.88 2.83
C SER A 85 0.18 -13.24 2.62
N GLN A 86 -0.45 -13.51 1.46
CA GLN A 86 -1.79 -13.02 1.12
C GLN A 86 -2.60 -14.12 0.45
N LEU A 87 -3.84 -14.25 0.88
CA LEU A 87 -4.86 -15.03 0.19
C LEU A 87 -5.84 -14.05 -0.46
N GLU A 88 -6.08 -14.24 -1.74
CA GLU A 88 -6.99 -13.45 -2.55
C GLU A 88 -8.07 -14.33 -3.14
N PHE A 89 -9.27 -13.78 -3.23
CA PHE A 89 -10.39 -14.34 -3.96
C PHE A 89 -10.94 -13.31 -4.93
N SER A 90 -10.84 -13.59 -6.23
CA SER A 90 -11.28 -12.73 -7.31
C SER A 90 -12.37 -13.40 -8.15
N TYR A 91 -13.38 -12.64 -8.54
CA TYR A 91 -14.41 -13.02 -9.49
C TYR A 91 -14.86 -11.78 -10.27
N SER A 92 -15.73 -11.95 -11.27
CA SER A 92 -16.15 -10.85 -12.16
C SER A 92 -16.80 -9.64 -11.47
N GLY A 93 -17.33 -9.83 -10.27
CA GLY A 93 -18.01 -8.79 -9.49
C GLY A 93 -17.17 -8.15 -8.39
N GLY A 94 -16.00 -8.70 -8.03
CA GLY A 94 -15.22 -8.16 -6.94
C GLY A 94 -13.91 -8.88 -6.69
N ASN A 95 -13.10 -8.25 -5.84
CA ASN A 95 -11.80 -8.75 -5.41
C ASN A 95 -11.66 -8.60 -3.89
N TYR A 96 -11.27 -9.66 -3.21
CA TYR A 96 -11.13 -9.70 -1.76
C TYR A 96 -9.80 -10.33 -1.40
N PHE A 97 -9.05 -9.71 -0.52
CA PHE A 97 -7.84 -10.33 -0.01
C PHE A 97 -7.62 -10.06 1.47
N ALA A 98 -6.95 -10.98 2.11
CA ALA A 98 -6.47 -10.86 3.47
C ALA A 98 -5.03 -11.38 3.53
N GLY A 99 -4.23 -10.76 4.38
CA GLY A 99 -2.84 -11.17 4.50
C GLY A 99 -2.22 -10.78 5.84
N ALA A 100 -1.01 -11.25 6.01
CA ALA A 100 -0.19 -10.93 7.15
C ALA A 100 1.28 -10.78 6.75
N ALA A 101 1.98 -9.95 7.48
CA ALA A 101 3.42 -9.77 7.36
C ALA A 101 4.08 -9.98 8.72
N VAL A 102 5.25 -10.58 8.73
CA VAL A 102 6.08 -10.79 9.92
C VAL A 102 7.50 -10.34 9.62
N HIS A 103 8.01 -9.45 10.46
CA HIS A 103 9.42 -9.10 10.48
C HIS A 103 10.06 -9.70 11.72
N THR A 104 11.21 -10.37 11.58
CA THR A 104 11.91 -11.00 12.71
C THR A 104 12.65 -10.01 13.62
N ARG A 105 12.58 -8.72 13.28
CA ARG A 105 13.10 -7.59 14.04
C ARG A 105 12.02 -6.59 14.33
N HIS A 106 12.16 -5.88 15.41
CA HIS A 106 11.31 -4.77 15.78
C HIS A 106 12.10 -3.46 15.57
N TYR A 107 11.58 -2.59 14.78
CA TYR A 107 12.07 -1.22 14.54
C TYR A 107 11.11 -0.26 15.22
N GLY A 108 11.64 0.56 16.12
CA GLY A 108 10.90 1.67 16.72
C GLY A 108 11.00 2.93 15.86
N VAL A 109 10.52 4.02 16.41
CA VAL A 109 10.77 5.38 15.88
C VAL A 109 11.60 6.17 16.87
N ASP A 110 12.41 7.10 16.37
CA ASP A 110 13.14 8.05 17.20
C ASP A 110 12.18 9.13 17.77
N PRO A 111 12.66 10.00 18.68
CA PRO A 111 11.83 11.09 19.24
C PRO A 111 11.24 12.03 18.17
N ASP A 112 11.89 12.15 17.02
CA ASP A 112 11.43 12.97 15.89
C ASP A 112 10.43 12.24 15.01
N GLY A 113 10.20 10.92 15.27
CA GLY A 113 9.25 10.09 14.57
C GLY A 113 9.78 9.43 13.31
N ASN A 114 11.09 9.43 13.10
CA ASN A 114 11.71 8.67 12.02
C ASN A 114 11.94 7.23 12.46
N GLN A 115 11.97 6.32 11.50
CA GLN A 115 12.25 4.93 11.76
C GLN A 115 13.70 4.76 12.25
N CYS A 116 13.89 4.03 13.34
CA CYS A 116 15.23 3.76 13.87
C CYS A 116 16.08 2.96 12.87
N GLU A 117 17.39 3.23 12.88
CA GLU A 117 18.35 2.51 12.07
C GLU A 117 18.35 1.00 12.37
N PRO A 118 18.67 0.14 11.38
CA PRO A 118 18.62 -1.31 11.54
C PRO A 118 19.43 -1.90 12.69
N ASP A 119 20.53 -1.28 13.06
CA ASP A 119 21.37 -1.70 14.17
C ASP A 119 20.81 -1.36 15.56
N GLN A 120 19.83 -0.45 15.62
CA GLN A 120 19.06 -0.13 16.83
C GLN A 120 17.83 -1.04 17.00
N SER A 121 17.56 -1.94 16.04
CA SER A 121 16.44 -2.86 16.12
C SER A 121 16.61 -3.88 17.24
N THR A 122 15.49 -4.30 17.81
CA THR A 122 15.46 -5.39 18.80
C THR A 122 15.18 -6.74 18.14
N LYS A 123 15.52 -7.85 18.81
CA LYS A 123 15.24 -9.21 18.33
C LYS A 123 13.78 -9.66 18.52
N LYS A 124 12.89 -8.76 18.90
CA LYS A 124 11.46 -9.03 19.02
C LYS A 124 10.84 -9.02 17.63
N ALA A 125 10.02 -10.01 17.31
CA ALA A 125 9.27 -10.01 16.05
C ALA A 125 8.16 -8.95 16.08
N SER A 126 7.85 -8.39 14.92
CA SER A 126 6.71 -7.51 14.70
C SER A 126 5.83 -8.06 13.57
N CYS A 127 4.52 -7.91 13.73
CA CYS A 127 3.53 -8.45 12.81
C CYS A 127 2.59 -7.34 12.35
N ALA A 128 2.17 -7.43 11.09
CA ALA A 128 1.07 -6.64 10.55
C ALA A 128 0.07 -7.56 9.85
N TRP A 129 -1.18 -7.16 9.79
CA TRP A 129 -2.21 -7.88 9.04
C TRP A 129 -3.11 -6.89 8.32
N TRP A 130 -3.78 -7.34 7.26
CA TRP A 130 -4.68 -6.54 6.48
C TRP A 130 -5.83 -7.34 5.91
N VAL A 131 -6.92 -6.63 5.64
CA VAL A 131 -8.05 -7.11 4.87
C VAL A 131 -8.45 -6.05 3.86
N TYR A 132 -8.90 -6.50 2.72
CA TYR A 132 -9.39 -5.67 1.63
C TYR A 132 -10.63 -6.32 1.01
N GLY A 133 -11.58 -5.50 0.59
CA GLY A 133 -12.71 -5.91 -0.22
C GLY A 133 -13.12 -4.84 -1.21
N GLU A 134 -13.35 -5.26 -2.44
CA GLU A 134 -13.86 -4.45 -3.54
C GLU A 134 -15.05 -5.15 -4.17
N GLN A 135 -16.14 -4.43 -4.36
CA GLN A 135 -17.36 -4.98 -4.92
C GLN A 135 -17.99 -4.03 -5.93
N LYS A 136 -18.29 -4.52 -7.12
CA LYS A 136 -19.19 -3.86 -8.07
C LYS A 136 -20.61 -3.93 -7.53
N VAL A 137 -21.13 -2.79 -7.12
CA VAL A 137 -22.46 -2.67 -6.50
C VAL A 137 -23.54 -2.34 -7.53
N TRP A 138 -23.16 -1.84 -8.70
CA TRP A 138 -24.05 -1.56 -9.79
C TRP A 138 -23.30 -1.65 -11.13
N GLN A 139 -23.96 -2.22 -12.15
CA GLN A 139 -23.42 -2.31 -13.50
C GLN A 139 -24.57 -2.22 -14.51
N ALA A 140 -24.42 -1.38 -15.55
CA ALA A 140 -25.35 -1.26 -16.66
C ALA A 140 -24.61 -0.85 -17.93
N ALA A 141 -24.66 -1.71 -18.94
CA ALA A 141 -23.92 -1.54 -20.20
C ALA A 141 -22.40 -1.35 -19.96
N ASP A 142 -21.87 -0.17 -20.30
CA ASP A 142 -20.47 0.22 -20.13
C ASP A 142 -20.18 0.99 -18.84
N LYS A 143 -21.16 1.06 -17.92
CA LYS A 143 -21.07 1.83 -16.67
C LYS A 143 -21.08 0.92 -15.48
N GLU A 144 -20.25 1.23 -14.50
CA GLU A 144 -20.21 0.50 -13.23
C GLU A 144 -19.94 1.43 -12.06
N ILE A 145 -20.43 1.03 -10.89
CA ILE A 145 -20.05 1.61 -9.60
C ILE A 145 -19.47 0.49 -8.75
N ALA A 146 -18.25 0.70 -8.26
CA ALA A 146 -17.60 -0.19 -7.33
C ALA A 146 -17.33 0.53 -6.01
N CYS A 147 -17.51 -0.20 -4.89
CA CYS A 147 -17.15 0.27 -3.56
C CYS A 147 -15.98 -0.56 -3.06
N MET A 148 -15.08 0.04 -2.29
CA MET A 148 -13.99 -0.67 -1.63
C MET A 148 -13.89 -0.29 -0.16
N ALA A 149 -13.40 -1.22 0.63
CA ALA A 149 -13.05 -1.04 2.02
C ALA A 149 -11.75 -1.78 2.32
N GLN A 150 -10.87 -1.13 3.07
CA GLN A 150 -9.63 -1.78 3.54
C GLN A 150 -9.32 -1.38 4.97
N TYR A 151 -8.68 -2.33 5.67
CA TYR A 151 -8.21 -2.14 7.03
C TYR A 151 -6.91 -2.87 7.25
N SER A 152 -5.99 -2.26 7.96
CA SER A 152 -4.76 -2.93 8.38
C SER A 152 -4.29 -2.46 9.75
N GLU A 153 -3.58 -3.33 10.44
CA GLU A 153 -3.01 -3.06 11.77
C GLU A 153 -1.62 -3.68 11.88
N ASN A 154 -0.71 -2.92 12.47
CA ASN A 154 0.56 -3.41 12.93
C ASN A 154 0.48 -3.60 14.45
N THR A 155 0.85 -4.78 14.93
CA THR A 155 0.81 -5.12 16.36
C THR A 155 1.85 -4.34 17.18
N ASN A 156 2.76 -3.64 16.49
CA ASN A 156 3.78 -2.82 17.09
C ASN A 156 3.36 -1.35 17.03
N HIS A 157 2.89 -0.82 18.15
CA HIS A 157 2.41 0.55 18.26
C HIS A 157 3.54 1.58 18.42
N ASP A 158 4.77 1.13 18.64
CA ASP A 158 5.96 2.00 18.68
C ASP A 158 6.51 2.28 17.28
N ASN A 159 5.82 1.79 16.26
CA ASN A 159 6.22 1.90 14.87
C ASN A 159 5.52 3.06 14.15
N GLY A 160 5.93 3.35 12.92
CA GLY A 160 5.45 4.47 12.12
C GLY A 160 3.92 4.56 12.08
N CYS A 161 3.29 3.76 11.25
CA CYS A 161 1.82 3.63 11.21
C CYS A 161 1.40 2.28 11.79
N TYR A 162 0.53 2.29 12.79
CA TYR A 162 0.07 1.04 13.38
C TYR A 162 -1.40 0.70 13.13
N ARG A 163 -2.18 1.62 12.55
CA ARG A 163 -3.56 1.37 12.14
C ARG A 163 -3.92 2.19 10.91
N TYR A 164 -4.60 1.57 9.96
CA TYR A 164 -5.08 2.21 8.75
C TYR A 164 -6.46 1.68 8.37
N ALA A 165 -7.33 2.57 7.93
CA ALA A 165 -8.64 2.24 7.39
C ALA A 165 -8.96 3.15 6.20
N GLU A 166 -9.62 2.62 5.19
CA GLU A 166 -10.08 3.37 4.04
C GLU A 166 -11.41 2.84 3.52
N LEU A 167 -12.23 3.78 3.04
CA LEU A 167 -13.44 3.50 2.28
C LEU A 167 -13.38 4.30 1.00
N GLY A 168 -13.79 3.70 -0.11
CA GLY A 168 -13.81 4.37 -1.41
C GLY A 168 -14.97 3.92 -2.27
N VAL A 169 -15.32 4.79 -3.21
CA VAL A 169 -16.27 4.50 -4.28
C VAL A 169 -15.70 5.01 -5.60
N ALA A 170 -15.85 4.22 -6.65
CA ALA A 170 -15.46 4.57 -8.00
C ALA A 170 -16.62 4.37 -8.97
N TYR A 171 -16.83 5.33 -9.83
CA TYR A 171 -17.68 5.23 -11.01
C TYR A 171 -16.78 5.11 -12.25
N THR A 172 -17.07 4.18 -13.12
CA THR A 172 -16.35 3.97 -14.38
C THR A 172 -17.34 3.89 -15.54
N ASP A 173 -17.03 4.57 -16.64
CA ASP A 173 -17.66 4.39 -17.94
C ASP A 173 -16.59 4.27 -19.04
N SER A 174 -17.00 4.18 -20.32
CA SER A 174 -16.08 4.00 -21.45
C SER A 174 -14.97 5.05 -21.58
N CYS A 175 -15.14 6.24 -21.01
CA CYS A 175 -14.20 7.36 -21.14
C CYS A 175 -13.79 8.00 -19.80
N ASN A 176 -14.55 7.76 -18.74
CA ASN A 176 -14.37 8.43 -17.46
C ASN A 176 -14.25 7.42 -16.31
N GLN A 177 -13.42 7.79 -15.34
CA GLN A 177 -13.38 7.17 -14.02
C GLN A 177 -13.41 8.29 -12.99
N CYS A 178 -14.35 8.22 -12.05
CA CYS A 178 -14.44 9.19 -10.94
C CYS A 178 -14.34 8.43 -9.64
N GLY A 179 -13.57 8.92 -8.68
CA GLY A 179 -13.40 8.28 -7.39
C GLY A 179 -13.45 9.26 -6.24
N LEU A 180 -14.04 8.81 -5.14
CA LEU A 180 -14.00 9.47 -3.83
C LEU A 180 -13.52 8.46 -2.81
N SER A 181 -12.47 8.79 -2.06
CA SER A 181 -11.98 7.98 -0.94
C SER A 181 -11.82 8.79 0.33
N GLY A 182 -12.07 8.16 1.47
CA GLY A 182 -11.81 8.68 2.80
C GLY A 182 -10.89 7.73 3.57
N GLN A 183 -9.85 8.25 4.18
CA GLN A 183 -8.78 7.48 4.79
C GLN A 183 -8.52 7.95 6.23
N TYR A 184 -8.16 7.01 7.07
CA TYR A 184 -7.68 7.21 8.42
C TYR A 184 -6.40 6.45 8.64
N ALA A 185 -5.35 7.13 9.07
CA ALA A 185 -4.08 6.52 9.47
C ALA A 185 -3.72 6.94 10.90
N ARG A 186 -3.32 5.99 11.73
CA ARG A 186 -2.82 6.25 13.08
C ARG A 186 -1.35 5.94 13.15
N PHE A 187 -0.57 7.00 13.32
CA PHE A 187 0.87 6.96 13.52
C PHE A 187 1.21 7.06 15.00
N TYR A 188 2.44 6.68 15.36
CA TYR A 188 2.97 6.88 16.71
C TYR A 188 2.75 8.31 17.21
N GLN A 189 2.97 9.30 16.34
CA GLN A 189 2.92 10.71 16.70
C GLN A 189 1.53 11.36 16.59
N GLY A 190 0.52 10.70 16.03
CA GLY A 190 -0.80 11.28 15.85
C GLY A 190 -1.64 10.57 14.81
N ALA A 191 -2.86 11.06 14.60
CA ALA A 191 -3.73 10.58 13.53
C ALA A 191 -3.65 11.49 12.31
N GLU A 192 -3.91 10.91 11.15
CA GLU A 192 -4.12 11.61 9.90
C GLU A 192 -5.45 11.16 9.29
N TYR A 193 -6.20 12.12 8.79
CA TYR A 193 -7.41 11.92 8.01
C TYR A 193 -7.19 12.51 6.63
N SER A 194 -7.57 11.80 5.59
CA SER A 194 -7.55 12.35 4.25
C SER A 194 -8.83 12.03 3.48
N LEU A 195 -9.19 12.93 2.59
CA LEU A 195 -10.29 12.78 1.65
C LEU A 195 -9.75 13.11 0.27
N GLU A 196 -9.97 12.22 -0.70
CA GLU A 196 -9.55 12.43 -2.08
C GLU A 196 -10.73 12.32 -3.03
N LEU A 197 -10.86 13.32 -3.91
CA LEU A 197 -11.74 13.32 -5.06
C LEU A 197 -10.89 13.36 -6.32
N THR A 198 -11.05 12.37 -7.20
CA THR A 198 -10.30 12.29 -8.45
C THR A 198 -11.22 12.01 -9.65
N TRP A 199 -10.83 12.50 -10.82
CA TRP A 199 -11.53 12.25 -12.07
C TRP A 199 -10.52 12.00 -13.19
N ARG A 200 -10.49 10.77 -13.71
CA ARG A 200 -9.69 10.41 -14.88
C ARG A 200 -10.56 10.42 -16.13
N ARG A 201 -10.10 11.12 -17.17
CA ARG A 201 -10.75 11.14 -18.49
C ARG A 201 -9.80 10.68 -19.58
N SER A 202 -10.19 9.68 -20.34
CA SER A 202 -9.51 9.26 -21.56
C SER A 202 -9.87 10.22 -22.69
N LEU A 203 -8.88 10.97 -23.15
CA LEU A 203 -9.03 11.92 -24.27
C LEU A 203 -8.83 11.22 -25.62
N LYS A 204 -7.92 10.25 -25.63
CA LYS A 204 -7.61 9.35 -26.76
C LYS A 204 -7.21 7.98 -26.19
N LYS A 205 -7.13 6.97 -27.04
CA LYS A 205 -6.71 5.62 -26.61
C LYS A 205 -5.35 5.59 -25.90
N TRP A 206 -4.48 6.56 -26.24
CA TRP A 206 -3.11 6.68 -25.71
C TRP A 206 -2.92 7.86 -24.75
N LEU A 207 -3.95 8.66 -24.48
CA LEU A 207 -3.84 9.88 -23.68
C LEU A 207 -4.98 9.98 -22.69
N SER A 208 -4.66 10.11 -21.41
CA SER A 208 -5.60 10.45 -20.36
C SER A 208 -5.12 11.60 -19.48
N VAL A 209 -6.07 12.35 -18.92
CA VAL A 209 -5.84 13.40 -17.93
C VAL A 209 -6.61 13.06 -16.66
N GLN A 210 -5.99 13.30 -15.51
CA GLN A 210 -6.58 12.98 -14.22
C GLN A 210 -6.26 14.09 -13.19
N PRO A 211 -7.14 15.08 -12.99
CA PRO A 211 -7.09 15.97 -11.83
C PRO A 211 -7.51 15.22 -10.55
N SER A 212 -6.90 15.60 -9.43
CA SER A 212 -7.26 15.16 -8.08
C SER A 212 -7.20 16.32 -7.09
N LEU A 213 -8.17 16.34 -6.20
CA LEU A 213 -8.24 17.24 -5.05
C LEU A 213 -8.17 16.41 -3.79
N GLN A 214 -7.22 16.73 -2.91
CA GLN A 214 -7.09 16.07 -1.61
C GLN A 214 -7.19 17.09 -0.47
N TYR A 215 -7.90 16.72 0.57
CA TYR A 215 -7.87 17.37 1.87
C TYR A 215 -7.21 16.45 2.88
N ILE A 216 -6.20 16.96 3.60
CA ILE A 216 -5.43 16.17 4.58
C ILE A 216 -5.43 16.97 5.90
N ASN A 217 -5.84 16.31 6.96
CA ASN A 217 -5.77 16.84 8.33
C ASN A 217 -4.85 15.94 9.16
N ASN A 218 -3.81 16.52 9.73
CA ASN A 218 -2.90 15.81 10.64
C ASN A 218 -2.39 16.78 11.73
N ARG A 219 -1.49 16.29 12.58
CA ARG A 219 -0.92 17.08 13.68
C ARG A 219 -0.24 18.40 13.27
N ASN A 220 0.15 18.52 11.99
CA ASN A 220 0.81 19.74 11.48
C ASN A 220 -0.17 20.74 10.90
N GLY A 221 -1.46 20.40 10.84
CA GLY A 221 -2.54 21.25 10.36
C GLY A 221 -3.37 20.65 9.23
N ASP A 222 -4.06 21.53 8.53
CA ASP A 222 -4.95 21.21 7.43
C ASP A 222 -4.30 21.60 6.10
N PHE A 223 -4.35 20.69 5.14
CA PHE A 223 -3.74 20.87 3.83
C PHE A 223 -4.74 20.56 2.73
N VAL A 224 -4.70 21.36 1.67
CA VAL A 224 -5.41 21.10 0.42
C VAL A 224 -4.36 20.90 -0.67
N VAL A 225 -4.43 19.78 -1.36
CA VAL A 225 -3.49 19.40 -2.41
C VAL A 225 -4.24 19.24 -3.72
N LEU A 226 -3.77 19.93 -4.75
CA LEU A 226 -4.24 19.79 -6.13
C LEU A 226 -3.16 19.09 -6.94
N CYS A 227 -3.53 18.00 -7.58
CA CYS A 227 -2.65 17.21 -8.45
C CYS A 227 -3.27 17.03 -9.82
N THR A 228 -2.43 16.83 -10.84
CA THR A 228 -2.87 16.40 -12.17
C THR A 228 -1.87 15.39 -12.72
N ARG A 229 -2.39 14.24 -13.17
CA ARG A 229 -1.62 13.20 -13.87
C ARG A 229 -1.96 13.25 -15.35
N LEU A 230 -0.94 13.28 -16.19
CA LEU A 230 -1.06 13.00 -17.64
C LEU A 230 -0.45 11.64 -17.89
N THR A 231 -1.22 10.73 -18.50
CA THR A 231 -0.74 9.39 -18.86
C THR A 231 -0.73 9.27 -20.36
N CYS A 232 0.46 8.94 -20.93
CA CYS A 232 0.67 8.66 -22.34
C CYS A 232 1.12 7.20 -22.48
N GLU A 233 0.38 6.40 -23.23
CA GLU A 233 0.68 4.99 -23.49
C GLU A 233 1.07 4.84 -24.97
N PHE A 234 2.24 4.24 -25.25
CA PHE A 234 2.80 4.09 -26.60
C PHE A 234 2.90 2.64 -27.01
#